data_b46d440494d4b88f543ccef77ae97b2a
#
_entry.id   b46d440494d4b88f543ccef77ae97b2a
#
_cell.length_a   1.000
_cell.length_b   1.000
_cell.length_c   1.000
_cell.angle_alpha   90.00
_cell.angle_beta   90.00
_cell.angle_gamma   90.00
#
_symmetry.space_group_name_H-M   'P 1'
#
loop_
_entity.id
_entity.type
_entity.pdbx_description
1 polymer ?
#
loop_
_entity_poly.entity_id
_entity_poly.type
_entity_poly.pdbx_seq_one_letter_code
_entity_poly.pdbx_strand_id
1 'polypeptide(L)'
;MFLKKSTIFAKYNPPIQLLMELLILTLFLCLYIFFIKYKNLKIRLLTTSVSIFLLYAIAHISVNSSDYSVLKTVLFNHCTPLYLLAGPSFYFFIKTATNDFFQFKKKHLFHLIPFVIQIIAISKYTLIPWSEKMEIVGSIYQNPAIQSEINVNIFFSSQTNYVIRFVHLLSYFTISFFLLKKEKNSKKIIKLKRVTKIMVAIVLLYSVHLLLIIFQGIYNSIIIKAIIAIDVVLLLVLIFDFIKSPELYLSNKKMKKSY
;
A
#
# COMPACT_ATOMS: atom_id res chain seq x y z
N MET A 1 2.33 -49.29 -7.00
CA MET A 1 2.96 -48.10 -6.39
C MET A 1 1.85 -47.08 -6.14
N PHE A 2 1.36 -47.02 -4.89
CA PHE A 2 0.16 -46.27 -4.52
C PHE A 2 0.47 -44.77 -4.49
N LEU A 3 -0.12 -44.00 -5.41
CA LEU A 3 -0.24 -42.55 -5.33
C LEU A 3 -1.06 -42.21 -4.07
N LYS A 4 -0.37 -41.85 -3.01
CA LYS A 4 -0.99 -41.26 -1.83
C LYS A 4 -1.56 -39.91 -2.27
N LYS A 5 -2.86 -39.88 -2.62
CA LYS A 5 -3.64 -38.66 -2.69
C LYS A 5 -3.61 -38.03 -1.29
N SER A 6 -2.64 -37.19 -1.06
CA SER A 6 -2.73 -36.24 0.04
C SER A 6 -3.85 -35.29 -0.31
N THR A 7 -5.04 -35.58 0.18
CA THR A 7 -6.10 -34.60 0.33
C THR A 7 -5.57 -33.53 1.25
N ILE A 8 -4.94 -32.53 0.66
CA ILE A 8 -4.61 -31.27 1.34
C ILE A 8 -5.99 -30.61 1.53
N PHE A 9 -6.67 -30.99 2.62
CA PHE A 9 -7.72 -30.14 3.17
C PHE A 9 -7.02 -28.82 3.48
N ALA A 10 -7.27 -27.82 2.65
CA ALA A 10 -6.88 -26.45 2.93
C ALA A 10 -7.35 -26.18 4.37
N LYS A 11 -6.39 -25.97 5.28
CA LYS A 11 -6.68 -25.79 6.69
C LYS A 11 -7.42 -24.46 6.79
N TYR A 12 -8.77 -24.53 6.79
CA TYR A 12 -9.65 -23.39 6.91
C TYR A 12 -9.20 -22.55 8.11
N ASN A 13 -8.79 -21.30 7.85
CA ASN A 13 -8.36 -20.38 8.88
C ASN A 13 -9.32 -19.16 8.91
N PRO A 14 -10.44 -19.29 9.64
CA PRO A 14 -11.52 -18.30 9.65
C PRO A 14 -11.05 -16.85 9.91
N PRO A 15 -10.10 -16.60 10.85
CA PRO A 15 -9.63 -15.25 11.09
C PRO A 15 -8.94 -14.60 9.88
N ILE A 16 -8.21 -15.38 9.08
CA ILE A 16 -7.52 -14.86 7.88
C ILE A 16 -8.51 -14.54 6.78
N GLN A 17 -9.52 -15.39 6.60
CA GLN A 17 -10.56 -15.15 5.61
C GLN A 17 -11.36 -13.90 5.95
N LEU A 18 -11.81 -13.75 7.18
CA LEU A 18 -12.51 -12.54 7.64
C LEU A 18 -11.66 -11.27 7.45
N LEU A 19 -10.37 -11.35 7.76
CA LEU A 19 -9.44 -10.23 7.54
C LEU A 19 -9.33 -9.88 6.05
N MET A 20 -9.26 -10.87 5.17
CA MET A 20 -9.19 -10.67 3.72
C MET A 20 -10.48 -10.02 3.18
N GLU A 21 -11.64 -10.52 3.60
CA GLU A 21 -12.95 -9.97 3.22
C GLU A 21 -13.09 -8.50 3.66
N LEU A 22 -12.66 -8.20 4.90
CA LEU A 22 -12.66 -6.83 5.42
C LEU A 22 -11.74 -5.90 4.62
N LEU A 23 -10.55 -6.36 4.23
CA LEU A 23 -9.62 -5.61 3.40
C LEU A 23 -10.20 -5.31 2.02
N ILE A 24 -10.80 -6.32 1.39
CA ILE A 24 -11.42 -6.17 0.07
C ILE A 24 -12.59 -5.18 0.15
N LEU A 25 -13.47 -5.32 1.14
CA LEU A 25 -14.57 -4.38 1.36
C LEU A 25 -14.06 -2.95 1.59
N THR A 26 -13.01 -2.81 2.38
CA THR A 26 -12.39 -1.49 2.66
C THR A 26 -11.76 -0.89 1.40
N LEU A 27 -11.13 -1.70 0.55
CA LEU A 27 -10.61 -1.27 -0.74
C LEU A 27 -11.73 -0.77 -1.67
N PHE A 28 -12.84 -1.53 -1.76
CA PHE A 28 -14.02 -1.09 -2.52
C PHE A 28 -14.59 0.22 -1.99
N LEU A 29 -14.66 0.41 -0.68
CA LEU A 29 -15.09 1.68 -0.09
C LEU A 29 -14.16 2.83 -0.47
N CYS A 30 -12.85 2.63 -0.46
CA CYS A 30 -11.88 3.65 -0.91
C CYS A 30 -12.06 3.99 -2.38
N LEU A 31 -12.24 3.00 -3.25
CA LEU A 31 -12.49 3.21 -4.67
C LEU A 31 -13.82 3.94 -4.89
N TYR A 32 -14.88 3.57 -4.17
CA TYR A 32 -16.16 4.27 -4.22
C TYR A 32 -16.01 5.74 -3.85
N ILE A 33 -15.31 6.05 -2.76
CA ILE A 33 -15.04 7.44 -2.34
C ILE A 33 -14.23 8.18 -3.42
N PHE A 34 -13.22 7.52 -3.99
CA PHE A 34 -12.40 8.07 -5.06
C PHE A 34 -13.23 8.49 -6.27
N PHE A 35 -14.17 7.65 -6.70
CA PHE A 35 -15.03 7.93 -7.87
C PHE A 35 -16.11 8.95 -7.57
N ILE A 36 -16.82 8.86 -6.44
CA ILE A 36 -17.86 9.83 -6.08
C ILE A 36 -17.29 11.23 -5.86
N LYS A 37 -16.11 11.33 -5.26
CA LYS A 37 -15.44 12.61 -5.00
C LYS A 37 -14.41 12.96 -6.07
N TYR A 38 -14.59 12.51 -7.31
CA TYR A 38 -13.62 12.64 -8.40
C TYR A 38 -13.18 14.10 -8.67
N LYS A 39 -14.03 15.09 -8.40
CA LYS A 39 -13.69 16.52 -8.53
C LYS A 39 -12.77 17.04 -7.42
N ASN A 40 -12.64 16.29 -6.30
CA ASN A 40 -11.81 16.71 -5.18
C ASN A 40 -10.46 16.01 -5.22
N LEU A 41 -9.46 16.73 -5.71
CA LEU A 41 -8.10 16.23 -5.84
C LEU A 41 -7.49 15.75 -4.51
N LYS A 42 -7.76 16.47 -3.39
CA LYS A 42 -7.24 16.12 -2.06
C LYS A 42 -7.74 14.73 -1.64
N ILE A 43 -9.03 14.49 -1.82
CA ILE A 43 -9.66 13.20 -1.51
C ILE A 43 -9.07 12.10 -2.38
N ARG A 44 -8.97 12.33 -3.68
CA ARG A 44 -8.39 11.35 -4.62
C ARG A 44 -6.96 10.97 -4.24
N LEU A 45 -6.12 11.93 -3.89
CA LEU A 45 -4.74 11.68 -3.49
C LEU A 45 -4.65 10.86 -2.19
N LEU A 46 -5.47 11.19 -1.19
CA LEU A 46 -5.51 10.42 0.07
C LEU A 46 -6.03 9.00 -0.17
N THR A 47 -7.17 8.85 -0.85
CA THR A 47 -7.74 7.52 -1.12
C THR A 47 -6.84 6.67 -2.00
N THR A 48 -6.10 7.26 -2.96
CA THR A 48 -5.07 6.54 -3.73
C THR A 48 -3.99 5.98 -2.80
N SER A 49 -3.43 6.81 -1.91
CA SER A 49 -2.40 6.34 -0.97
C SER A 49 -2.92 5.21 -0.08
N VAL A 50 -4.12 5.35 0.50
CA VAL A 50 -4.76 4.35 1.35
C VAL A 50 -5.05 3.06 0.59
N SER A 51 -5.60 3.15 -0.64
CA SER A 51 -5.89 1.99 -1.49
C SER A 51 -4.63 1.18 -1.82
N ILE A 52 -3.48 1.84 -2.00
CA ILE A 52 -2.21 1.17 -2.25
C ILE A 52 -1.76 0.37 -1.02
N PHE A 53 -1.90 0.90 0.21
CA PHE A 53 -1.59 0.15 1.43
C PHE A 53 -2.54 -1.04 1.63
N LEU A 54 -3.84 -0.88 1.34
CA LEU A 54 -4.80 -1.97 1.36
C LEU A 54 -4.44 -3.06 0.34
N LEU A 55 -4.09 -2.66 -0.88
CA LEU A 55 -3.64 -3.59 -1.92
C LEU A 55 -2.36 -4.34 -1.51
N TYR A 56 -1.43 -3.64 -0.83
CA TYR A 56 -0.26 -4.28 -0.26
C TYR A 56 -0.62 -5.35 0.78
N ALA A 57 -1.51 -5.02 1.73
CA ALA A 57 -1.96 -5.96 2.75
C ALA A 57 -2.65 -7.18 2.13
N ILE A 58 -3.54 -6.97 1.14
CA ILE A 58 -4.22 -8.04 0.39
C ILE A 58 -3.20 -8.95 -0.30
N ALA A 59 -2.21 -8.36 -0.99
CA ALA A 59 -1.18 -9.13 -1.69
C ALA A 59 -0.37 -10.01 -0.73
N HIS A 60 0.06 -9.46 0.41
CA HIS A 60 0.85 -10.20 1.39
C HIS A 60 0.05 -11.29 2.13
N ILE A 61 -1.21 -11.04 2.48
CA ILE A 61 -2.07 -12.08 3.05
C ILE A 61 -2.30 -13.20 2.02
N SER A 62 -2.56 -12.84 0.75
CA SER A 62 -2.80 -13.81 -0.31
C SER A 62 -1.60 -14.72 -0.53
N VAL A 63 -0.38 -14.18 -0.59
CA VAL A 63 0.86 -14.94 -0.79
C VAL A 63 1.09 -15.92 0.36
N ASN A 64 0.71 -15.56 1.58
CA ASN A 64 0.88 -16.38 2.79
C ASN A 64 -0.33 -17.27 3.12
N SER A 65 -1.31 -17.39 2.22
CA SER A 65 -2.50 -18.23 2.37
C SER A 65 -2.49 -19.41 1.39
N SER A 66 -3.02 -20.57 1.83
CA SER A 66 -3.22 -21.73 0.94
C SER A 66 -4.28 -21.49 -0.12
N ASP A 67 -5.27 -20.64 0.18
CA ASP A 67 -6.57 -20.66 -0.52
C ASP A 67 -6.66 -19.73 -1.74
N TYR A 68 -5.78 -18.76 -1.88
CA TYR A 68 -5.86 -17.70 -2.90
C TYR A 68 -4.84 -17.87 -4.04
N SER A 69 -4.69 -19.09 -4.61
CA SER A 69 -3.65 -19.39 -5.59
C SER A 69 -3.64 -18.45 -6.81
N VAL A 70 -4.79 -18.18 -7.41
CA VAL A 70 -4.92 -17.25 -8.54
C VAL A 70 -4.64 -15.82 -8.11
N LEU A 71 -5.27 -15.36 -7.02
CA LEU A 71 -5.13 -14.00 -6.53
C LEU A 71 -3.68 -13.67 -6.15
N LYS A 72 -3.00 -14.57 -5.43
CA LYS A 72 -1.60 -14.37 -5.07
C LYS A 72 -0.69 -14.31 -6.30
N THR A 73 -0.95 -15.13 -7.32
CA THR A 73 -0.17 -15.11 -8.57
C THR A 73 -0.38 -13.81 -9.35
N VAL A 74 -1.62 -13.27 -9.36
CA VAL A 74 -1.91 -11.97 -9.97
C VAL A 74 -1.27 -10.82 -9.21
N LEU A 75 -1.35 -10.82 -7.87
CA LEU A 75 -0.89 -9.69 -7.06
C LEU A 75 0.61 -9.68 -6.81
N PHE A 76 1.23 -10.87 -6.71
CA PHE A 76 2.66 -10.98 -6.47
C PHE A 76 3.45 -10.25 -7.57
N ASN A 77 4.36 -9.41 -7.19
CA ASN A 77 5.21 -8.56 -7.99
C ASN A 77 4.50 -7.56 -8.93
N HIS A 78 3.33 -7.87 -9.52
CA HIS A 78 2.62 -6.94 -10.41
C HIS A 78 2.17 -5.65 -9.70
N CYS A 79 1.85 -5.72 -8.38
CA CYS A 79 1.48 -4.55 -7.61
C CYS A 79 2.67 -3.70 -7.17
N THR A 80 3.90 -4.19 -7.35
CA THR A 80 5.12 -3.52 -6.87
C THR A 80 5.29 -2.09 -7.38
N PRO A 81 5.03 -1.76 -8.66
CA PRO A 81 5.10 -0.38 -9.14
C PRO A 81 4.13 0.54 -8.41
N LEU A 82 2.90 0.07 -8.11
CA LEU A 82 1.88 0.87 -7.44
C LEU A 82 2.35 1.33 -6.04
N TYR A 83 3.12 0.51 -5.33
CA TYR A 83 3.62 0.86 -4.00
C TYR A 83 4.49 2.13 -4.01
N LEU A 84 5.17 2.42 -5.14
CA LEU A 84 5.95 3.64 -5.30
C LEU A 84 5.09 4.89 -5.54
N LEU A 85 3.78 4.75 -5.73
CA LEU A 85 2.85 5.87 -5.82
C LEU A 85 2.24 6.26 -4.46
N ALA A 86 2.32 5.41 -3.43
CA ALA A 86 1.73 5.67 -2.11
C ALA A 86 2.33 6.93 -1.47
N GLY A 87 3.66 7.03 -1.43
CA GLY A 87 4.38 8.18 -0.88
C GLY A 87 4.09 9.49 -1.62
N PRO A 88 4.30 9.57 -2.95
CA PRO A 88 3.95 10.74 -3.73
C PRO A 88 2.48 11.17 -3.59
N SER A 89 1.54 10.23 -3.60
CA SER A 89 0.11 10.54 -3.44
C SER A 89 -0.17 11.18 -2.09
N PHE A 90 0.40 10.65 -1.00
CA PHE A 90 0.27 11.24 0.33
C PHE A 90 0.93 12.61 0.43
N TYR A 91 2.14 12.76 -0.10
CA TYR A 91 2.84 14.05 -0.14
C TYR A 91 2.02 15.13 -0.86
N PHE A 92 1.48 14.82 -2.04
CA PHE A 92 0.64 15.76 -2.77
C PHE A 92 -0.70 16.01 -2.07
N PHE A 93 -1.26 15.03 -1.37
CA PHE A 93 -2.41 15.26 -0.50
C PHE A 93 -2.10 16.32 0.56
N ILE A 94 -1.00 16.19 1.30
CA ILE A 94 -0.60 17.18 2.31
C ILE A 94 -0.37 18.55 1.65
N LYS A 95 0.34 18.60 0.55
CA LYS A 95 0.65 19.84 -0.17
C LYS A 95 -0.59 20.56 -0.68
N THR A 96 -1.57 19.82 -1.22
CA THR A 96 -2.86 20.38 -1.66
C THR A 96 -3.74 20.75 -0.47
N ALA A 97 -3.65 20.05 0.64
CA ALA A 97 -4.43 20.32 1.84
C ALA A 97 -3.92 21.57 2.58
N THR A 98 -2.62 21.83 2.58
CA THR A 98 -2.02 23.01 3.21
C THR A 98 -2.07 24.25 2.31
N ASN A 99 -2.00 24.08 0.99
CA ASN A 99 -2.02 25.18 0.01
C ASN A 99 -3.20 25.03 -0.95
N ASP A 100 -4.24 25.83 -0.76
CA ASP A 100 -5.45 25.82 -1.59
C ASP A 100 -5.21 26.32 -3.04
N PHE A 101 -4.11 27.02 -3.29
CA PHE A 101 -3.68 27.49 -4.63
C PHE A 101 -2.71 26.52 -5.32
N PHE A 102 -2.44 25.35 -4.73
CA PHE A 102 -1.55 24.39 -5.33
C PHE A 102 -2.08 23.90 -6.68
N GLN A 103 -1.21 23.95 -7.69
CA GLN A 103 -1.47 23.43 -9.02
C GLN A 103 -0.38 22.43 -9.43
N PHE A 104 -0.79 21.37 -10.12
CA PHE A 104 0.17 20.43 -10.71
C PHE A 104 0.91 21.11 -11.87
N LYS A 105 2.24 20.99 -11.87
CA LYS A 105 3.13 21.45 -12.93
C LYS A 105 3.87 20.26 -13.53
N LYS A 106 4.40 20.38 -14.75
CA LYS A 106 5.19 19.31 -15.42
C LYS A 106 6.30 18.73 -14.54
N LYS A 107 6.97 19.56 -13.73
CA LYS A 107 8.00 19.09 -12.79
C LYS A 107 7.50 18.08 -11.76
N HIS A 108 6.20 18.04 -11.46
CA HIS A 108 5.67 17.04 -10.52
C HIS A 108 5.58 15.64 -11.13
N LEU A 109 5.71 15.50 -12.46
CA LEU A 109 5.80 14.21 -13.14
C LEU A 109 7.08 13.44 -12.78
N PHE A 110 8.14 14.14 -12.33
CA PHE A 110 9.36 13.47 -11.85
C PHE A 110 9.10 12.51 -10.68
N HIS A 111 8.05 12.74 -9.90
CA HIS A 111 7.64 11.82 -8.82
C HIS A 111 7.10 10.47 -9.34
N LEU A 112 6.81 10.36 -10.65
CA LEU A 112 6.39 9.11 -11.29
C LEU A 112 7.57 8.29 -11.85
N ILE A 113 8.78 8.85 -11.90
CA ILE A 113 9.96 8.15 -12.45
C ILE A 113 10.21 6.82 -11.75
N PRO A 114 10.22 6.72 -10.40
CA PRO A 114 10.42 5.43 -9.73
C PRO A 114 9.34 4.39 -10.10
N PHE A 115 8.10 4.83 -10.26
CA PHE A 115 6.99 3.97 -10.72
C PHE A 115 7.24 3.41 -12.13
N VAL A 116 7.67 4.27 -13.08
CA VAL A 116 7.97 3.85 -14.47
C VAL A 116 9.15 2.89 -14.51
N ILE A 117 10.24 3.19 -13.78
CA ILE A 117 11.40 2.29 -13.67
C ILE A 117 10.96 0.94 -13.12
N GLN A 118 10.08 0.91 -12.13
CA GLN A 118 9.60 -0.33 -11.53
C GLN A 118 8.73 -1.14 -12.47
N ILE A 119 7.91 -0.51 -13.33
CA ILE A 119 7.16 -1.22 -14.39
C ILE A 119 8.13 -1.97 -15.31
N ILE A 120 9.21 -1.31 -15.73
CA ILE A 120 10.23 -1.94 -16.54
C ILE A 120 10.93 -3.05 -15.75
N ALA A 121 11.27 -2.81 -14.50
CA ALA A 121 11.96 -3.79 -13.66
C ALA A 121 11.18 -5.10 -13.49
N ILE A 122 9.85 -5.05 -13.35
CA ILE A 122 9.02 -6.26 -13.17
C ILE A 122 8.69 -6.98 -14.49
N SER A 123 9.11 -6.46 -15.65
CA SER A 123 8.74 -7.06 -16.94
C SER A 123 9.22 -8.51 -17.05
N LYS A 124 10.35 -8.87 -16.43
CA LYS A 124 10.82 -10.26 -16.33
C LYS A 124 9.74 -11.18 -15.77
N TYR A 125 9.11 -10.80 -14.63
CA TYR A 125 8.02 -11.57 -14.02
C TYR A 125 6.74 -11.50 -14.86
N THR A 126 6.45 -10.34 -15.44
CA THR A 126 5.21 -10.14 -16.20
C THR A 126 5.17 -11.02 -17.45
N LEU A 127 6.31 -11.26 -18.08
CA LEU A 127 6.41 -11.98 -19.35
C LEU A 127 6.54 -13.52 -19.22
N ILE A 128 6.88 -14.05 -18.03
CA ILE A 128 6.96 -15.50 -17.86
C ILE A 128 5.56 -16.15 -17.93
N PRO A 129 5.47 -17.45 -18.31
CA PRO A 129 4.22 -18.19 -18.40
C PRO A 129 3.47 -18.25 -17.08
N TRP A 130 2.14 -18.38 -17.16
CA TRP A 130 1.30 -18.44 -15.96
C TRP A 130 1.64 -19.62 -15.04
N SER A 131 1.98 -20.79 -15.60
CA SER A 131 2.40 -21.96 -14.84
C SER A 131 3.64 -21.69 -13.99
N GLU A 132 4.64 -21.01 -14.55
CA GLU A 132 5.88 -20.64 -13.85
C GLU A 132 5.61 -19.61 -12.75
N LYS A 133 4.72 -18.64 -12.98
CA LYS A 133 4.27 -17.72 -11.93
C LYS A 133 3.64 -18.45 -10.76
N MET A 134 2.79 -19.44 -11.04
CA MET A 134 2.16 -20.25 -10.00
C MET A 134 3.18 -21.07 -9.22
N GLU A 135 4.19 -21.62 -9.87
CA GLU A 135 5.27 -22.35 -9.23
C GLU A 135 6.10 -21.47 -8.30
N ILE A 136 6.50 -20.26 -8.77
CA ILE A 136 7.20 -19.27 -7.95
C ILE A 136 6.40 -18.93 -6.70
N VAL A 137 5.13 -18.60 -6.85
CA VAL A 137 4.29 -18.20 -5.72
C VAL A 137 3.97 -19.38 -4.80
N GLY A 138 3.85 -20.57 -5.36
CA GLY A 138 3.70 -21.82 -4.59
C GLY A 138 4.94 -22.12 -3.74
N SER A 139 6.13 -21.94 -4.28
CA SER A 139 7.38 -22.12 -3.54
C SER A 139 7.55 -21.12 -2.40
N ILE A 140 7.16 -19.85 -2.61
CA ILE A 140 7.14 -18.84 -1.54
C ILE A 140 6.16 -19.24 -0.44
N TYR A 141 4.98 -19.77 -0.79
CA TYR A 141 4.02 -20.25 0.21
C TYR A 141 4.58 -21.39 1.06
N GLN A 142 5.29 -22.33 0.43
CA GLN A 142 5.93 -23.46 1.14
C GLN A 142 7.10 -23.02 2.01
N ASN A 143 7.90 -22.10 1.51
CA ASN A 143 9.05 -21.52 2.22
C ASN A 143 9.11 -19.99 2.03
N PRO A 144 8.43 -19.22 2.89
CA PRO A 144 8.41 -17.77 2.79
C PRO A 144 9.78 -17.08 2.84
N ALA A 145 10.80 -17.74 3.42
CA ALA A 145 12.15 -17.19 3.49
C ALA A 145 12.76 -16.96 2.10
N ILE A 146 12.40 -17.75 1.10
CA ILE A 146 12.94 -17.60 -0.26
C ILE A 146 12.40 -16.37 -1.00
N GLN A 147 11.38 -15.69 -0.48
CA GLN A 147 10.76 -14.53 -1.14
C GLN A 147 11.76 -13.42 -1.45
N SER A 148 12.76 -13.23 -0.61
CA SER A 148 13.81 -12.23 -0.83
C SER A 148 14.91 -12.71 -1.79
N GLU A 149 15.05 -14.02 -2.00
CA GLU A 149 16.06 -14.62 -2.87
C GLU A 149 15.61 -14.75 -4.32
N ILE A 150 14.30 -14.96 -4.55
CA ILE A 150 13.73 -15.11 -5.88
C ILE A 150 13.91 -13.82 -6.69
N ASN A 151 14.78 -13.85 -7.69
CA ASN A 151 15.01 -12.69 -8.55
C ASN A 151 14.07 -12.68 -9.75
N VAL A 152 12.98 -11.92 -9.60
CA VAL A 152 11.94 -11.72 -10.60
C VAL A 152 11.98 -10.33 -11.26
N ASN A 153 13.02 -9.55 -11.01
CA ASN A 153 13.22 -8.22 -11.57
C ASN A 153 14.43 -8.19 -12.51
N ILE A 154 14.47 -7.22 -13.43
CA ILE A 154 15.57 -7.07 -14.38
C ILE A 154 16.77 -6.36 -13.74
N PHE A 155 16.53 -5.22 -13.09
CA PHE A 155 17.60 -4.33 -12.65
C PHE A 155 18.05 -4.55 -11.20
N PHE A 156 17.16 -5.09 -10.35
CA PHE A 156 17.38 -5.15 -8.92
C PHE A 156 17.15 -6.56 -8.39
N SER A 157 17.93 -6.97 -7.42
CA SER A 157 17.57 -8.14 -6.60
C SER A 157 16.26 -7.85 -5.84
N SER A 158 15.56 -8.90 -5.44
CA SER A 158 14.35 -8.74 -4.63
C SER A 158 14.63 -7.99 -3.33
N GLN A 159 15.74 -8.26 -2.67
CA GLN A 159 16.18 -7.53 -1.46
C GLN A 159 16.37 -6.04 -1.74
N THR A 160 17.11 -5.69 -2.79
CA THR A 160 17.34 -4.29 -3.19
C THR A 160 16.00 -3.58 -3.48
N ASN A 161 15.07 -4.28 -4.15
CA ASN A 161 13.76 -3.74 -4.46
C ASN A 161 12.94 -3.43 -3.18
N TYR A 162 13.04 -4.27 -2.14
CA TYR A 162 12.41 -3.99 -0.84
C TYR A 162 13.00 -2.75 -0.17
N VAL A 163 14.33 -2.61 -0.18
CA VAL A 163 15.03 -1.44 0.38
C VAL A 163 14.65 -0.16 -0.36
N ILE A 164 14.64 -0.17 -1.70
CA ILE A 164 14.24 0.98 -2.51
C ILE A 164 12.83 1.45 -2.15
N ARG A 165 11.87 0.53 -2.05
CA ARG A 165 10.47 0.84 -1.69
C ARG A 165 10.38 1.47 -0.31
N PHE A 166 11.11 0.91 0.66
CA PHE A 166 11.17 1.42 2.02
C PHE A 166 11.72 2.86 2.06
N VAL A 167 12.92 3.08 1.51
CA VAL A 167 13.58 4.39 1.52
C VAL A 167 12.72 5.43 0.78
N HIS A 168 12.17 5.07 -0.37
CA HIS A 168 11.28 5.94 -1.13
C HIS A 168 10.05 6.36 -0.33
N LEU A 169 9.35 5.41 0.27
CA LEU A 169 8.16 5.65 1.06
C LEU A 169 8.47 6.55 2.28
N LEU A 170 9.49 6.17 3.05
CA LEU A 170 9.92 6.91 4.24
C LEU A 170 10.30 8.37 3.91
N SER A 171 10.99 8.60 2.79
CA SER A 171 11.37 9.95 2.34
C SER A 171 10.15 10.85 2.14
N TYR A 172 9.11 10.37 1.46
CA TYR A 172 7.89 11.16 1.24
C TYR A 172 7.12 11.45 2.52
N PHE A 173 7.03 10.48 3.43
CA PHE A 173 6.36 10.69 4.71
C PHE A 173 7.12 11.64 5.61
N THR A 174 8.45 11.56 5.62
CA THR A 174 9.33 12.50 6.34
C THR A 174 9.16 13.93 5.82
N ILE A 175 9.19 14.12 4.49
CA ILE A 175 8.96 15.44 3.89
C ILE A 175 7.55 15.95 4.23
N SER A 176 6.53 15.11 4.16
CA SER A 176 5.14 15.47 4.49
C SER A 176 5.00 15.91 5.96
N PHE A 177 5.67 15.21 6.86
CA PHE A 177 5.71 15.57 8.28
C PHE A 177 6.35 16.95 8.50
N PHE A 178 7.50 17.22 7.88
CA PHE A 178 8.18 18.52 7.99
C PHE A 178 7.36 19.65 7.38
N LEU A 179 6.64 19.42 6.27
CA LEU A 179 5.73 20.42 5.72
C LEU A 179 4.66 20.82 6.74
N LEU A 180 4.03 19.84 7.42
CA LEU A 180 3.00 20.11 8.42
C LEU A 180 3.55 20.75 9.69
N LYS A 181 4.81 20.47 10.07
CA LYS A 181 5.41 21.06 11.26
C LYS A 181 5.55 22.58 11.13
N LYS A 182 5.75 23.10 9.92
CA LYS A 182 5.88 24.53 9.63
C LYS A 182 4.55 25.29 9.66
N GLU A 183 3.42 24.59 9.59
CA GLU A 183 2.10 25.21 9.50
C GLU A 183 1.57 25.61 10.89
N LYS A 184 0.89 26.79 10.97
CA LYS A 184 0.24 27.26 12.19
C LYS A 184 -0.87 26.29 12.63
N ASN A 185 -1.05 26.13 13.95
CA ASN A 185 -2.06 25.23 14.50
C ASN A 185 -3.48 25.79 14.32
N SER A 186 -4.14 25.40 13.24
CA SER A 186 -5.57 25.55 13.03
C SER A 186 -6.27 24.21 13.23
N LYS A 187 -7.62 24.20 13.40
CA LYS A 187 -8.39 22.94 13.46
C LYS A 187 -8.10 22.01 12.29
N LYS A 188 -7.96 22.56 11.07
CA LYS A 188 -7.58 21.83 9.86
C LYS A 188 -6.19 21.20 9.99
N ILE A 189 -5.19 21.96 10.43
CA ILE A 189 -3.81 21.49 10.55
C ILE A 189 -3.66 20.44 11.66
N ILE A 190 -4.33 20.60 12.79
CA ILE A 190 -4.34 19.61 13.87
C ILE A 190 -4.84 18.27 13.34
N LYS A 191 -5.89 18.27 12.51
CA LYS A 191 -6.43 17.04 11.91
C LYS A 191 -5.50 16.44 10.88
N LEU A 192 -4.88 17.25 10.02
CA LEU A 192 -3.85 16.78 9.08
C LEU A 192 -2.66 16.15 9.81
N LYS A 193 -2.22 16.74 10.93
CA LYS A 193 -1.16 16.16 11.79
C LYS A 193 -1.59 14.80 12.37
N ARG A 194 -2.86 14.63 12.77
CA ARG A 194 -3.40 13.35 13.23
C ARG A 194 -3.35 12.28 12.10
N VAL A 195 -3.89 12.61 10.93
CA VAL A 195 -3.84 11.73 9.75
C VAL A 195 -2.41 11.34 9.43
N THR A 196 -1.49 12.31 9.43
CA THR A 196 -0.07 12.03 9.15
C THR A 196 0.54 11.12 10.19
N LYS A 197 0.22 11.27 11.49
CA LYS A 197 0.71 10.38 12.55
C LYS A 197 0.23 8.94 12.32
N ILE A 198 -1.04 8.74 11.97
CA ILE A 198 -1.59 7.41 11.66
C ILE A 198 -0.85 6.82 10.44
N MET A 199 -0.69 7.60 9.38
CA MET A 199 0.02 7.13 8.18
C MET A 199 1.50 6.82 8.45
N VAL A 200 2.16 7.59 9.31
CA VAL A 200 3.54 7.28 9.75
C VAL A 200 3.58 5.96 10.53
N ALA A 201 2.62 5.70 11.41
CA ALA A 201 2.54 4.42 12.11
C ALA A 201 2.38 3.24 11.14
N ILE A 202 1.50 3.37 10.12
CA ILE A 202 1.33 2.38 9.05
C ILE A 202 2.65 2.15 8.30
N VAL A 203 3.35 3.23 7.93
CA VAL A 203 4.64 3.14 7.23
C VAL A 203 5.71 2.45 8.08
N LEU A 204 5.74 2.72 9.37
CA LEU A 204 6.67 2.05 10.29
C LEU A 204 6.37 0.54 10.39
N LEU A 205 5.11 0.15 10.53
CA LEU A 205 4.71 -1.26 10.55
C LEU A 205 5.02 -1.95 9.20
N TYR A 206 4.74 -1.28 8.08
CA TYR A 206 5.15 -1.73 6.76
C TYR A 206 6.67 -1.94 6.66
N SER A 207 7.44 -1.03 7.25
CA SER A 207 8.90 -1.10 7.27
C SER A 207 9.40 -2.29 8.08
N VAL A 208 8.81 -2.53 9.24
CA VAL A 208 9.11 -3.72 10.05
C VAL A 208 8.80 -5.00 9.28
N HIS A 209 7.65 -5.04 8.58
CA HIS A 209 7.30 -6.18 7.73
C HIS A 209 8.33 -6.42 6.63
N LEU A 210 8.78 -5.37 5.92
CA LEU A 210 9.83 -5.49 4.91
C LEU A 210 11.15 -5.98 5.49
N LEU A 211 11.56 -5.50 6.66
CA LEU A 211 12.77 -5.96 7.35
C LEU A 211 12.67 -7.44 7.72
N LEU A 212 11.52 -7.91 8.21
CA LEU A 212 11.30 -9.32 8.51
C LEU A 212 11.39 -10.20 7.25
N ILE A 213 10.99 -9.72 6.08
CA ILE A 213 11.17 -10.44 4.80
C ILE A 213 12.65 -10.48 4.41
N ILE A 214 13.41 -9.42 4.61
CA ILE A 214 14.84 -9.33 4.25
C ILE A 214 15.68 -10.20 5.18
N PHE A 215 15.41 -10.15 6.50
CA PHE A 215 16.11 -10.92 7.51
C PHE A 215 15.42 -12.27 7.76
N GLN A 216 15.58 -13.17 6.83
CA GLN A 216 14.92 -14.49 6.72
C GLN A 216 14.88 -15.33 8.00
N GLY A 217 15.87 -15.19 8.89
CA GLY A 217 15.96 -15.96 10.14
C GLY A 217 14.87 -15.62 11.19
N ILE A 218 14.09 -14.54 11.00
CA ILE A 218 13.09 -14.03 11.95
C ILE A 218 11.68 -14.16 11.36
N TYR A 219 11.51 -14.88 10.24
CA TYR A 219 10.21 -15.03 9.60
C TYR A 219 9.24 -15.80 10.51
N ASN A 220 8.38 -15.07 11.21
CA ASN A 220 7.28 -15.63 11.99
C ASN A 220 5.95 -15.22 11.37
N SER A 221 5.23 -16.18 10.83
CA SER A 221 3.94 -15.93 10.16
C SER A 221 2.90 -15.29 11.08
N ILE A 222 2.96 -15.54 12.40
CA ILE A 222 2.06 -14.94 13.39
C ILE A 222 2.36 -13.46 13.54
N ILE A 223 3.63 -13.08 13.65
CA ILE A 223 4.06 -11.68 13.78
C ILE A 223 3.65 -10.89 12.54
N ILE A 224 3.86 -11.43 11.33
CA ILE A 224 3.48 -10.76 10.08
C ILE A 224 1.97 -10.56 10.00
N LYS A 225 1.18 -11.58 10.34
CA LYS A 225 -0.28 -11.47 10.38
C LYS A 225 -0.76 -10.43 11.40
N ALA A 226 -0.12 -10.35 12.56
CA ALA A 226 -0.43 -9.34 13.57
C ALA A 226 -0.10 -7.93 13.08
N ILE A 227 1.05 -7.72 12.44
CA ILE A 227 1.43 -6.44 11.84
C ILE A 227 0.38 -6.00 10.81
N ILE A 228 0.02 -6.89 9.88
CA ILE A 228 -0.99 -6.58 8.86
C ILE A 228 -2.35 -6.28 9.50
N ALA A 229 -2.76 -7.03 10.53
CA ALA A 229 -4.02 -6.77 11.22
C ALA A 229 -4.04 -5.39 11.89
N ILE A 230 -2.93 -4.97 12.50
CA ILE A 230 -2.80 -3.63 13.09
C ILE A 230 -2.86 -2.56 11.99
N ASP A 231 -2.18 -2.76 10.86
CA ASP A 231 -2.24 -1.84 9.72
C ASP A 231 -3.66 -1.66 9.21
N VAL A 232 -4.44 -2.75 9.11
CA VAL A 232 -5.85 -2.72 8.71
C VAL A 232 -6.69 -1.89 9.68
N VAL A 233 -6.52 -2.08 10.99
CA VAL A 233 -7.23 -1.30 12.01
C VAL A 233 -6.90 0.18 11.88
N LEU A 234 -5.63 0.54 11.69
CA LEU A 234 -5.20 1.93 11.50
C LEU A 234 -5.80 2.53 10.22
N LEU A 235 -5.85 1.78 9.12
CA LEU A 235 -6.47 2.21 7.86
C LEU A 235 -7.98 2.42 8.02
N LEU A 236 -8.68 1.53 8.74
CA LEU A 236 -10.10 1.68 9.05
C LEU A 236 -10.36 2.93 9.90
N VAL A 237 -9.55 3.17 10.93
CA VAL A 237 -9.65 4.39 11.77
C VAL A 237 -9.47 5.64 10.89
N LEU A 238 -8.54 5.63 9.95
CA LEU A 238 -8.31 6.75 9.05
C LEU A 238 -9.50 6.99 8.10
N ILE A 239 -10.07 5.93 7.54
CA ILE A 239 -11.26 6.01 6.68
C ILE A 239 -12.46 6.50 7.46
N PHE A 240 -12.69 5.98 8.68
CA PHE A 240 -13.76 6.42 9.54
C PHE A 240 -13.64 7.90 9.91
N ASP A 241 -12.44 8.37 10.27
CA ASP A 241 -12.17 9.79 10.53
C ASP A 241 -12.46 10.66 9.29
N PHE A 242 -12.16 10.15 8.10
CA PHE A 242 -12.48 10.79 6.84
C PHE A 242 -14.00 10.88 6.60
N ILE A 243 -14.73 9.78 6.77
CA ILE A 243 -16.19 9.73 6.57
C ILE A 243 -16.91 10.67 7.56
N LYS A 244 -16.47 10.68 8.82
CA LYS A 244 -17.07 11.50 9.89
C LYS A 244 -16.89 13.01 9.67
N SER A 245 -15.86 13.42 8.93
CA SER A 245 -15.55 14.86 8.80
C SER A 245 -15.01 15.20 7.42
N PRO A 246 -15.76 14.94 6.35
CA PRO A 246 -15.32 15.15 4.97
C PRO A 246 -15.07 16.64 4.67
N GLU A 247 -15.75 17.57 5.34
CA GLU A 247 -15.61 19.02 5.15
C GLU A 247 -14.20 19.54 5.43
N LEU A 248 -13.42 18.85 6.26
CA LEU A 248 -12.03 19.23 6.57
C LEU A 248 -11.06 18.92 5.43
N TYR A 249 -11.47 18.04 4.54
CA TYR A 249 -10.74 17.68 3.33
C TYR A 249 -11.28 18.41 2.10
N LEU A 250 -12.49 18.98 2.21
CA LEU A 250 -13.10 19.78 1.16
C LEU A 250 -12.49 21.19 1.17
N SER A 251 -12.25 21.75 0.02
CA SER A 251 -11.84 23.14 -0.11
C SER A 251 -12.99 24.05 0.33
N ASN A 252 -12.73 24.98 1.27
CA ASN A 252 -13.63 26.09 1.57
C ASN A 252 -13.62 27.14 0.42
N LYS A 253 -13.68 26.72 -0.83
CA LYS A 253 -14.07 27.61 -1.90
C LYS A 253 -15.55 27.94 -1.76
N LYS A 254 -15.95 28.74 -0.76
CA LYS A 254 -16.96 29.76 -0.99
C LYS A 254 -16.33 30.65 -2.05
N MET A 255 -16.71 30.45 -3.31
CA MET A 255 -16.50 31.44 -4.35
C MET A 255 -17.00 32.77 -3.77
N LYS A 256 -16.10 33.69 -3.43
CA LYS A 256 -16.44 35.09 -3.47
C LYS A 256 -16.86 35.30 -4.92
N LYS A 257 -18.15 35.31 -5.17
CA LYS A 257 -18.72 35.96 -6.34
C LYS A 257 -18.22 37.40 -6.21
N SER A 258 -17.21 37.74 -7.00
CA SER A 258 -16.88 39.13 -7.29
C SER A 258 -18.06 39.67 -8.05
N TYR A 259 -18.85 40.48 -7.38
CA TYR A 259 -19.76 41.41 -8.02
C TYR A 259 -18.94 42.49 -8.70
#